data_1a3582caa8f56350c918865463cb69f3
#
_entry.id   1a3582caa8f56350c918865463cb69f3
#
_cell.length_a   1.000
_cell.length_b   1.000
_cell.length_c   1.000
_cell.angle_alpha   90.00
_cell.angle_beta   90.00
_cell.angle_gamma   90.00
#
_symmetry.space_group_name_H-M   'P 1'
#
loop_
_entity.id
_entity.type
_entity.pdbx_description
1 polymer ?
#
loop_
_entity_poly.entity_id
_entity_poly.type
_entity_poly.pdbx_seq_one_letter_code
_entity_poly.pdbx_strand_id
1 'polypeptide(L)' 'KPLAIDYMNAGHVAWTMGDIQKAAALYGKSITANGNRERFLEMFRKDEEALLKQGIQEDDIPLMLDLL' A
#
# COMPACT_ATOMS: atom_id res chain seq x y z
N LYS A 1 -3.24 -19.05 -3.19
CA LYS A 1 -2.29 -18.04 -3.70
C LYS A 1 -2.87 -16.65 -3.48
N PRO A 2 -2.19 -15.76 -2.75
CA PRO A 2 -2.73 -14.44 -2.48
C PRO A 2 -2.89 -13.60 -3.76
N LEU A 3 -3.95 -12.82 -3.81
CA LEU A 3 -4.21 -11.90 -4.90
C LEU A 3 -3.53 -10.55 -4.62
N ALA A 4 -3.43 -9.71 -5.65
CA ALA A 4 -2.86 -8.37 -5.50
C ALA A 4 -3.55 -7.58 -4.39
N ILE A 5 -4.88 -7.65 -4.30
CA ILE A 5 -5.66 -6.95 -3.26
C ILE A 5 -5.31 -7.46 -1.85
N ASP A 6 -5.01 -8.73 -1.72
CA ASP A 6 -4.64 -9.30 -0.41
C ASP A 6 -3.31 -8.74 0.08
N TYR A 7 -2.32 -8.64 -0.81
CA TYR A 7 -1.04 -8.02 -0.48
C TYR A 7 -1.20 -6.53 -0.15
N MET A 8 -2.03 -5.83 -0.90
CA MET A 8 -2.29 -4.40 -0.63
C MET A 8 -2.91 -4.20 0.76
N ASN A 9 -3.91 -4.99 1.10
CA ASN A 9 -4.57 -4.90 2.41
C ASN A 9 -3.60 -5.23 3.54
N ALA A 10 -2.77 -6.25 3.35
CA ALA A 10 -1.74 -6.59 4.33
C ALA A 10 -0.72 -5.46 4.49
N GLY A 11 -0.38 -4.79 3.38
CA GLY A 11 0.50 -3.62 3.42
C GLY A 11 -0.12 -2.48 4.22
N HIS A 12 -1.41 -2.22 4.02
CA HIS A 12 -2.13 -1.19 4.79
C HIS A 12 -2.07 -1.49 6.29
N VAL A 13 -2.31 -2.73 6.68
CA VAL A 13 -2.25 -3.13 8.09
C VAL A 13 -0.85 -2.91 8.66
N ALA A 14 0.18 -3.36 7.95
CA ALA A 14 1.56 -3.18 8.40
C ALA A 14 1.91 -1.70 8.56
N TRP A 15 1.47 -0.86 7.63
CA TRP A 15 1.74 0.57 7.66
C TRP A 15 1.06 1.24 8.86
N THR A 16 -0.21 0.93 9.08
CA THR A 16 -0.93 1.50 10.24
C THR A 16 -0.36 1.04 11.57
N MET A 17 0.36 -0.08 11.58
CA MET A 17 1.07 -0.56 12.75
C MET A 17 2.47 0.04 12.89
N GLY A 18 2.89 0.90 11.96
CA GLY A 18 4.19 1.54 12.00
C GLY A 18 5.32 0.73 11.37
N ASP A 19 5.03 -0.41 10.76
CA ASP A 19 6.04 -1.25 10.11
C ASP A 19 6.18 -0.87 8.63
N ILE A 20 6.93 0.20 8.39
CA ILE A 20 7.07 0.78 7.06
C ILE A 20 7.76 -0.16 6.08
N GLN A 21 8.81 -0.86 6.53
CA GLN A 21 9.55 -1.78 5.66
C GLN A 21 8.67 -2.96 5.22
N LYS A 22 7.92 -3.52 6.16
CA LYS A 22 7.01 -4.61 5.84
C LYS A 22 5.90 -4.15 4.91
N ALA A 23 5.35 -2.96 5.15
CA ALA A 23 4.34 -2.37 4.28
C ALA A 23 4.86 -2.21 2.86
N ALA A 24 6.05 -1.64 2.69
CA ALA A 24 6.65 -1.46 1.36
C ALA A 24 6.87 -2.80 0.65
N ALA A 25 7.35 -3.82 1.37
CA ALA A 25 7.54 -5.14 0.80
C ALA A 25 6.23 -5.77 0.33
N LEU A 26 5.16 -5.64 1.12
CA LEU A 26 3.84 -6.16 0.76
C LEU A 26 3.24 -5.40 -0.43
N TYR A 27 3.39 -4.09 -0.46
CA TYR A 27 2.96 -3.30 -1.61
C TYR A 27 3.73 -3.70 -2.88
N GLY A 28 5.04 -3.97 -2.75
CA GLY A 28 5.83 -4.47 -3.86
C GLY A 28 5.29 -5.79 -4.41
N LYS A 29 4.88 -6.70 -3.54
CA LYS A 29 4.24 -7.96 -3.94
C LYS A 29 2.90 -7.71 -4.63
N SER A 30 2.15 -6.73 -4.16
CA SER A 30 0.88 -6.34 -4.80
C SER A 30 1.11 -5.84 -6.22
N ILE A 31 2.13 -5.01 -6.43
CA ILE A 31 2.48 -4.51 -7.76
C ILE A 31 2.83 -5.67 -8.69
N THR A 32 3.66 -6.58 -8.22
CA THR A 32 4.06 -7.76 -9.00
C THR A 32 2.84 -8.61 -9.37
N ALA A 33 1.94 -8.84 -8.42
CA ALA A 33 0.74 -9.63 -8.65
C ALA A 33 -0.23 -8.97 -9.64
N ASN A 34 -0.27 -7.63 -9.65
CA ASN A 34 -1.07 -6.86 -10.61
C ASN A 34 -0.48 -6.88 -12.02
N GLY A 35 0.82 -7.10 -12.11
CA GLY A 35 1.54 -7.06 -13.38
C GLY A 35 1.83 -5.66 -13.88
N ASN A 36 1.34 -4.60 -13.21
CA ASN A 36 1.69 -3.24 -13.55
C ASN A 36 1.42 -2.27 -12.39
N ARG A 37 2.28 -1.27 -12.32
CA ARG A 37 2.27 -0.28 -11.22
C ARG A 37 1.04 0.63 -11.27
N GLU A 38 0.56 0.96 -12.46
CA GLU A 38 -0.58 1.86 -12.61
C GLU A 38 -1.86 1.27 -12.01
N ARG A 39 -2.07 -0.01 -12.20
CA ARG A 39 -3.19 -0.73 -11.59
C ARG A 39 -3.12 -0.69 -10.07
N PHE A 40 -1.93 -0.92 -9.54
CA PHE A 40 -1.70 -0.81 -8.10
C PHE A 40 -2.08 0.59 -7.61
N LEU A 41 -1.61 1.63 -8.29
CA LEU A 41 -1.88 3.01 -7.89
C LEU A 41 -3.37 3.35 -7.93
N GLU A 42 -4.09 2.85 -8.92
CA GLU A 42 -5.55 3.04 -8.99
C GLU A 42 -6.25 2.43 -7.78
N MET A 43 -5.86 1.20 -7.43
CA MET A 43 -6.43 0.52 -6.26
C MET A 43 -6.04 1.24 -4.96
N PHE A 44 -4.79 1.65 -4.86
CA PHE A 44 -4.26 2.34 -3.68
C PHE A 44 -5.00 3.65 -3.44
N ARG A 45 -5.24 4.44 -4.48
CA ARG A 45 -5.92 5.74 -4.37
C ARG A 45 -7.32 5.61 -3.78
N LYS A 46 -8.01 4.53 -4.06
CA LYS A 46 -9.34 4.29 -3.50
C LYS A 46 -9.30 4.11 -1.99
N ASP A 47 -8.15 3.70 -1.46
CA ASP A 47 -7.99 3.40 -0.04
C ASP A 47 -7.33 4.55 0.74
N GLU A 48 -6.89 5.61 0.07
CA GLU A 48 -6.17 6.71 0.74
C GLU A 48 -6.99 7.34 1.86
N GLU A 49 -8.28 7.57 1.64
CA GLU A 49 -9.14 8.16 2.66
C GLU A 49 -9.20 7.29 3.92
N ALA A 50 -9.31 5.98 3.73
CA ALA A 50 -9.32 5.05 4.86
C ALA A 50 -7.98 5.07 5.61
N LEU A 51 -6.87 5.16 4.90
CA LEU A 51 -5.54 5.25 5.52
C LEU A 51 -5.41 6.51 6.37
N LEU A 52 -5.88 7.65 5.86
CA LEU A 52 -5.86 8.91 6.62
C LEU A 52 -6.69 8.80 7.90
N LYS A 53 -7.86 8.17 7.82
CA LYS A 53 -8.72 7.94 8.98
C LYS A 53 -8.06 7.04 10.03
N GLN A 54 -7.16 6.18 9.61
CA GLN A 54 -6.43 5.28 10.50
C GLN A 54 -5.15 5.87 11.06
N GLY A 55 -4.88 7.13 10.75
CA GLY A 55 -3.77 7.86 11.35
C GLY A 55 -2.54 8.00 10.47
N ILE A 56 -2.57 7.51 9.23
CA ILE A 56 -1.48 7.75 8.28
C ILE A 56 -1.49 9.25 7.92
N GLN A 57 -0.32 9.88 7.98
CA GLN A 57 -0.18 11.29 7.64
C GLN A 57 -0.26 11.48 6.13
N GLU A 58 -0.97 12.51 5.69
CA GLU A 58 -1.12 12.81 4.27
C GLU A 58 0.23 12.95 3.58
N ASP A 59 1.19 13.62 4.22
CA ASP A 59 2.52 13.85 3.65
C ASP A 59 3.36 12.58 3.51
N ASP A 60 3.01 11.53 4.25
CA ASP A 60 3.73 10.25 4.19
C ASP A 60 3.29 9.39 3.00
N ILE A 61 2.14 9.68 2.39
CA ILE A 61 1.65 8.90 1.26
C ILE A 61 2.60 8.98 0.06
N PRO A 62 2.98 10.18 -0.43
CA PRO A 62 3.96 10.23 -1.53
C PRO A 62 5.30 9.58 -1.17
N LEU A 63 5.73 9.69 0.08
CA LEU A 63 6.98 9.08 0.52
C LEU A 63 6.92 7.55 0.46
N MET A 64 5.80 6.96 0.87
CA MET A 64 5.60 5.50 0.74
C MET A 64 5.60 5.09 -0.73
N LEU A 65 4.89 5.82 -1.58
CA LEU A 65 4.82 5.50 -3.01
C LEU A 65 6.19 5.60 -3.68
N ASP A 66 7.05 6.51 -3.22
CA ASP A 66 8.41 6.64 -3.74
C ASP A 66 9.28 5.43 -3.41
N LEU A 67 8.96 4.66 -2.36
CA LEU A 67 9.68 3.43 -2.03
C LEU A 67 9.34 2.28 -2.99
N LEU A 68 8.29 2.40 -3.75
CA LEU A 68 7.80 1.36 -4.63
C LEU A 68 8.27 1.58 -6.06
#